data_95bbd9f51e4ca12881c61e64aeb3d10f
#
_entry.id   95bbd9f51e4ca12881c61e64aeb3d10f
#
_cell.length_a   1.000
_cell.length_b   1.000
_cell.length_c   1.000
_cell.angle_alpha   90.00
_cell.angle_beta   90.00
_cell.angle_gamma   90.00
#
_symmetry.space_group_name_H-M   'P 1'
#
loop_
_entity.id
_entity.type
_entity.pdbx_description
1 polymer ?
#
loop_
_entity_poly.entity_id
_entity_poly.type
_entity_poly.pdbx_seq_one_letter_code
_entity_poly.pdbx_strand_id
1 'polypeptide(L)'
;MGRPRELEIQARLFRGDFGFEWTTHCGERLRILHFGEWNREAGPDFKNARIEFEKHGIEEGDIEVDWDARDWETHGHAVNPSFANTRLHFYVNAAGAASFARSSDHRHIPQARLFVECPPPPAGKCSSQAVSLEAARTMVDRAAKFRLETKGAAFSSASRLHGANAALFFGIAAGLGYKNNSIPFLLSAQRTGWKAAQGNDVEALLFGIAGFLEPRSFDEADDITKTYLKPLWDSWWKVRDSFSRCVLPRSIWKFSGLRPPNHPHRRIGALASVARNFPKLQKQIGESKEKGFLRFFEELDHPYWTGHWNLSADPLAKPVALVGADRATDLLLNAYLPMLGPEDAAKILRAARGPQASGILERATVWLLGCESREFLRTAWDQQGLLQLYRDFGEASSSEALEKIGGV
;
A
#
# COMPACT_ATOMS: atom_id res chain seq x y z
N MET A 1 19.34 12.48 -23.82
CA MET A 1 19.34 11.43 -22.80
C MET A 1 18.48 11.92 -21.64
N GLY A 2 17.48 11.15 -21.20
CA GLY A 2 16.59 11.58 -20.14
C GLY A 2 17.28 11.52 -18.77
N ARG A 3 16.96 12.45 -17.88
CA ARG A 3 17.34 12.46 -16.47
C ARG A 3 16.81 11.17 -15.82
N PRO A 4 17.64 10.37 -15.12
CA PRO A 4 17.15 9.21 -14.37
C PRO A 4 16.15 9.68 -13.31
N ARG A 5 15.15 8.86 -13.04
CA ARG A 5 14.18 9.17 -11.99
C ARG A 5 14.83 9.00 -10.62
N GLU A 6 14.38 9.78 -9.67
CA GLU A 6 14.86 9.73 -8.28
C GLU A 6 14.76 8.32 -7.69
N LEU A 7 13.64 7.62 -7.93
CA LEU A 7 13.45 6.21 -7.55
C LEU A 7 14.56 5.28 -8.07
N GLU A 8 15.08 5.54 -9.28
CA GLU A 8 16.16 4.75 -9.88
C GLU A 8 17.50 5.02 -9.16
N ILE A 9 17.72 6.28 -8.76
CA ILE A 9 18.89 6.65 -7.96
C ILE A 9 18.83 6.01 -6.58
N GLN A 10 17.68 6.08 -5.91
CA GLN A 10 17.44 5.43 -4.62
C GLN A 10 17.71 3.91 -4.68
N ALA A 11 17.21 3.23 -5.72
CA ALA A 11 17.45 1.80 -5.90
C ALA A 11 18.91 1.45 -6.12
N ARG A 12 19.62 2.23 -6.91
CA ARG A 12 21.06 2.07 -7.16
C ARG A 12 21.88 2.34 -5.89
N LEU A 13 21.49 3.34 -5.11
CA LEU A 13 22.10 3.65 -3.81
C LEU A 13 21.90 2.50 -2.83
N PHE A 14 20.68 1.99 -2.71
CA PHE A 14 20.34 0.88 -1.83
C PHE A 14 21.09 -0.41 -2.18
N ARG A 15 21.36 -0.66 -3.47
CA ARG A 15 22.17 -1.81 -3.93
C ARG A 15 23.69 -1.64 -3.72
N GLY A 16 24.12 -0.44 -3.33
CA GLY A 16 25.55 -0.15 -3.20
C GLY A 16 26.27 0.18 -4.51
N ASP A 17 25.54 0.47 -5.61
CA ASP A 17 26.14 0.82 -6.92
C ASP A 17 27.04 2.05 -6.85
N PHE A 18 26.88 2.89 -5.84
CA PHE A 18 27.69 4.09 -5.57
C PHE A 18 28.76 3.86 -4.49
N GLY A 19 28.94 2.62 -4.03
CA GLY A 19 29.77 2.28 -2.86
C GLY A 19 29.05 2.53 -1.53
N PHE A 20 29.81 2.54 -0.44
CA PHE A 20 29.29 2.74 0.91
C PHE A 20 30.00 3.89 1.66
N GLU A 21 30.96 4.55 1.02
CA GLU A 21 31.78 5.62 1.61
C GLU A 21 31.65 6.89 0.78
N TRP A 22 31.46 8.01 1.45
CA TRP A 22 31.36 9.32 0.82
C TRP A 22 32.11 10.38 1.63
N THR A 23 32.34 11.50 1.00
CA THR A 23 32.81 12.73 1.65
C THR A 23 31.69 13.76 1.57
N THR A 24 31.33 14.32 2.71
CA THR A 24 30.34 15.39 2.78
C THR A 24 30.86 16.67 2.10
N HIS A 25 29.97 17.60 1.80
CA HIS A 25 30.33 18.92 1.28
C HIS A 25 31.32 19.67 2.20
N CYS A 26 31.26 19.41 3.51
CA CYS A 26 32.18 20.00 4.50
C CYS A 26 33.53 19.24 4.63
N GLY A 27 33.76 18.21 3.81
CA GLY A 27 35.01 17.44 3.81
C GLY A 27 35.09 16.35 4.86
N GLU A 28 34.02 16.04 5.57
CA GLU A 28 33.96 14.94 6.52
C GLU A 28 33.67 13.63 5.80
N ARG A 29 34.40 12.57 6.13
CA ARG A 29 34.15 11.24 5.61
C ARG A 29 32.99 10.59 6.36
N LEU A 30 32.18 9.82 5.63
CA LEU A 30 31.12 9.02 6.18
C LEU A 30 31.06 7.64 5.49
N ARG A 31 30.54 6.67 6.21
CA ARG A 31 30.26 5.31 5.72
C ARG A 31 28.85 4.90 6.12
N ILE A 32 28.07 4.38 5.19
CA ILE A 32 26.78 3.80 5.50
C ILE A 32 26.99 2.36 5.91
N LEU A 33 26.67 2.05 7.16
CA LEU A 33 26.72 0.70 7.72
C LEU A 33 25.45 -0.08 7.36
N HIS A 34 24.31 0.61 7.33
CA HIS A 34 23.01 0.05 6.98
C HIS A 34 22.08 1.16 6.49
N PHE A 35 21.37 0.94 5.38
CA PHE A 35 20.42 1.91 4.82
C PHE A 35 19.09 1.98 5.58
N GLY A 36 18.81 1.03 6.47
CA GLY A 36 17.53 0.95 7.14
C GLY A 36 16.42 0.50 6.20
N GLU A 37 15.21 1.01 6.42
CA GLU A 37 14.03 0.71 5.62
C GLU A 37 13.90 1.69 4.45
N TRP A 38 13.85 1.18 3.23
CA TRP A 38 13.52 1.99 2.05
C TRP A 38 12.06 2.42 2.13
N ASN A 39 11.83 3.70 2.47
CA ASN A 39 10.52 4.23 2.78
C ASN A 39 9.59 4.24 1.55
N ARG A 40 8.36 3.85 1.79
CA ARG A 40 7.30 3.71 0.77
C ARG A 40 6.19 4.75 0.94
N GLU A 41 6.31 5.59 1.95
CA GLU A 41 5.30 6.58 2.34
C GLU A 41 5.91 7.99 2.30
N ALA A 42 5.13 9.00 2.68
CA ALA A 42 5.64 10.35 2.83
C ALA A 42 6.73 10.43 3.90
N GLY A 43 7.72 11.29 3.69
CA GLY A 43 8.89 11.46 4.55
C GLY A 43 10.17 10.97 3.86
N PRO A 44 11.30 10.91 4.59
CA PRO A 44 12.60 10.55 4.05
C PRO A 44 12.64 9.20 3.33
N ASP A 45 13.51 9.08 2.33
CA ASP A 45 13.60 7.92 1.44
C ASP A 45 14.06 6.65 2.14
N PHE A 46 14.96 6.77 3.09
CA PHE A 46 15.41 5.65 3.92
C PHE A 46 15.26 6.02 5.39
N LYS A 47 14.62 5.16 6.16
CA LYS A 47 14.38 5.33 7.60
C LYS A 47 15.25 4.42 8.42
N ASN A 48 15.68 4.91 9.60
CA ASN A 48 16.46 4.15 10.55
C ASN A 48 17.79 3.62 9.96
N ALA A 49 18.44 4.41 9.11
CA ALA A 49 19.77 4.13 8.60
C ALA A 49 20.82 4.25 9.71
N ARG A 50 21.92 3.51 9.60
CA ARG A 50 23.10 3.62 10.48
C ARG A 50 24.26 4.14 9.67
N ILE A 51 24.77 5.30 10.06
CA ILE A 51 25.80 6.04 9.35
C ILE A 51 26.96 6.28 10.31
N GLU A 52 28.15 5.92 9.91
CA GLU A 52 29.38 6.20 10.64
C GLU A 52 30.02 7.48 10.06
N PHE A 53 30.13 8.49 10.89
CA PHE A 53 30.81 9.75 10.57
C PHE A 53 32.19 9.77 11.21
N GLU A 54 33.21 10.22 10.50
CA GLU A 54 34.59 10.25 10.99
C GLU A 54 34.74 11.07 12.29
N LYS A 55 33.99 12.16 12.45
CA LYS A 55 34.09 13.06 13.61
C LYS A 55 33.07 12.78 14.71
N HIS A 56 31.91 12.24 14.36
CA HIS A 56 30.77 12.13 15.28
C HIS A 56 30.47 10.68 15.68
N GLY A 57 31.14 9.70 15.04
CA GLY A 57 30.87 8.28 15.27
C GLY A 57 29.61 7.78 14.56
N ILE A 58 28.98 6.77 15.14
CA ILE A 58 27.80 6.14 14.53
C ILE A 58 26.54 6.90 14.96
N GLU A 59 25.79 7.38 13.97
CA GLU A 59 24.46 7.96 14.15
C GLU A 59 23.39 7.08 13.52
N GLU A 60 22.22 7.05 14.17
CA GLU A 60 21.00 6.45 13.64
C GLU A 60 20.02 7.55 13.23
N GLY A 61 19.42 7.40 12.05
CA GLY A 61 18.43 8.35 11.54
C GLY A 61 18.09 8.10 10.08
N ASP A 62 17.52 9.08 9.44
CA ASP A 62 16.95 8.94 8.12
C ASP A 62 17.89 9.51 7.04
N ILE A 63 17.75 9.05 5.80
CA ILE A 63 18.48 9.53 4.63
C ILE A 63 17.45 10.02 3.60
N GLU A 64 17.71 11.20 3.03
CA GLU A 64 16.96 11.76 1.91
C GLU A 64 17.83 11.82 0.67
N VAL A 65 17.22 11.63 -0.50
CA VAL A 65 17.90 11.62 -1.81
C VAL A 65 17.15 12.52 -2.77
N ASP A 66 17.69 13.66 -3.07
CA ASP A 66 17.15 14.61 -4.03
C ASP A 66 18.00 14.68 -5.31
N TRP A 67 17.44 15.19 -6.38
CA TRP A 67 18.21 15.43 -7.59
C TRP A 67 19.10 16.66 -7.46
N ASP A 68 18.54 17.79 -7.06
CA ASP A 68 19.29 19.03 -6.84
C ASP A 68 19.51 19.24 -5.33
N ALA A 69 20.68 19.72 -4.92
CA ALA A 69 20.95 20.01 -3.52
C ALA A 69 19.97 21.01 -2.88
N ARG A 70 19.41 21.94 -3.68
CA ARG A 70 18.40 22.92 -3.25
C ARG A 70 17.01 22.34 -3.08
N ASP A 71 16.75 21.11 -3.56
CA ASP A 71 15.44 20.48 -3.46
C ASP A 71 15.06 20.24 -1.99
N TRP A 72 16.02 20.11 -1.09
CA TRP A 72 15.78 20.12 0.35
C TRP A 72 14.91 21.30 0.80
N GLU A 73 15.21 22.50 0.34
CA GLU A 73 14.42 23.71 0.64
C GLU A 73 13.18 23.82 -0.25
N THR A 74 13.32 23.54 -1.54
CA THR A 74 12.23 23.68 -2.52
C THR A 74 11.06 22.72 -2.25
N HIS A 75 11.36 21.52 -1.77
CA HIS A 75 10.34 20.53 -1.36
C HIS A 75 9.85 20.76 0.07
N GLY A 76 10.42 21.73 0.79
CA GLY A 76 10.00 22.09 2.15
C GLY A 76 10.42 21.10 3.23
N HIS A 77 11.46 20.30 2.99
CA HIS A 77 11.96 19.32 3.98
C HIS A 77 12.45 19.99 5.25
N ALA A 78 13.04 21.19 5.13
CA ALA A 78 13.54 21.99 6.25
C ALA A 78 12.48 22.32 7.31
N VAL A 79 11.21 22.43 6.94
CA VAL A 79 10.10 22.78 7.86
C VAL A 79 9.14 21.63 8.11
N ASN A 80 9.34 20.48 7.48
CA ASN A 80 8.46 19.32 7.62
C ASN A 80 8.92 18.43 8.79
N PRO A 81 8.08 18.24 9.83
CA PRO A 81 8.43 17.42 10.98
C PRO A 81 8.78 15.96 10.63
N SER A 82 8.27 15.44 9.51
CA SER A 82 8.58 14.08 9.06
C SER A 82 10.06 13.89 8.71
N PHE A 83 10.80 14.99 8.43
CA PHE A 83 12.22 14.98 8.10
C PHE A 83 13.11 15.36 9.30
N ALA A 84 12.53 15.55 10.49
CA ALA A 84 13.28 15.97 11.68
C ALA A 84 14.39 14.99 12.08
N ASN A 85 14.24 13.70 11.76
CA ASN A 85 15.24 12.67 12.08
C ASN A 85 16.27 12.44 10.96
N THR A 86 16.25 13.22 9.86
CA THR A 86 17.21 13.07 8.77
C THR A 86 18.63 13.37 9.25
N ARG A 87 19.58 12.49 8.95
CA ARG A 87 21.00 12.59 9.32
C ARG A 87 21.90 12.82 8.11
N LEU A 88 21.42 12.51 6.91
CA LEU A 88 22.20 12.65 5.69
C LEU A 88 21.27 13.01 4.52
N HIS A 89 21.70 13.99 3.72
CA HIS A 89 21.05 14.35 2.47
C HIS A 89 21.98 14.08 1.30
N PHE A 90 21.56 13.16 0.43
CA PHE A 90 22.24 12.92 -0.84
C PHE A 90 21.65 13.78 -1.95
N TYR A 91 22.50 14.25 -2.86
CA TYR A 91 22.07 14.93 -4.08
C TYR A 91 22.97 14.55 -5.27
N VAL A 92 22.44 14.69 -6.48
CA VAL A 92 23.16 14.39 -7.72
C VAL A 92 23.76 15.67 -8.30
N ASN A 93 22.95 16.71 -8.45
CA ASN A 93 23.32 17.96 -9.06
C ASN A 93 23.63 19.03 -8.00
N ALA A 94 24.85 19.59 -8.07
CA ALA A 94 25.31 20.59 -7.11
C ALA A 94 24.90 22.02 -7.50
N ALA A 95 24.23 22.26 -8.64
CA ALA A 95 23.83 23.58 -9.07
C ALA A 95 22.95 24.27 -8.03
N GLY A 96 23.39 25.39 -7.52
CA GLY A 96 22.71 26.14 -6.47
C GLY A 96 22.78 25.51 -5.09
N ALA A 97 23.73 24.60 -4.83
CA ALA A 97 23.93 24.00 -3.53
C ALA A 97 24.16 25.05 -2.46
N ALA A 98 23.27 25.12 -1.48
CA ALA A 98 23.59 25.71 -0.20
C ALA A 98 24.70 24.88 0.45
N SER A 99 25.58 25.52 1.22
CA SER A 99 26.67 24.80 1.91
C SER A 99 26.15 23.87 3.02
N PHE A 100 24.86 23.89 3.34
CA PHE A 100 24.23 23.07 4.37
C PHE A 100 22.72 22.96 4.16
N ALA A 101 22.15 21.85 4.59
CA ALA A 101 20.71 21.67 4.83
C ALA A 101 20.43 21.79 6.33
N ARG A 102 19.23 22.22 6.72
CA ARG A 102 18.79 22.28 8.11
C ARG A 102 17.46 21.54 8.30
N SER A 103 17.34 20.90 9.44
CA SER A 103 16.08 20.34 9.91
C SER A 103 15.19 21.41 10.55
N SER A 104 13.94 21.04 10.85
CA SER A 104 12.96 21.94 11.50
C SER A 104 13.39 22.42 12.90
N ASP A 105 14.28 21.70 13.57
CA ASP A 105 14.92 22.07 14.84
C ASP A 105 16.25 22.80 14.65
N HIS A 106 16.53 23.32 13.45
CA HIS A 106 17.73 24.04 13.06
C HIS A 106 19.06 23.24 13.15
N ARG A 107 18.99 21.92 13.26
CA ARG A 107 20.17 21.08 13.23
C ARG A 107 20.73 21.03 11.81
N HIS A 108 22.06 21.13 11.70
CA HIS A 108 22.77 20.94 10.45
C HIS A 108 22.65 19.49 9.95
N ILE A 109 22.31 19.28 8.68
CA ILE A 109 22.26 17.98 8.04
C ILE A 109 23.42 17.90 7.04
N PRO A 110 24.36 16.97 7.24
CA PRO A 110 25.44 16.71 6.28
C PRO A 110 24.89 16.39 4.90
N GLN A 111 25.51 16.96 3.87
CA GLN A 111 25.16 16.70 2.48
C GLN A 111 26.31 16.02 1.75
N ALA A 112 26.01 14.99 0.94
CA ALA A 112 26.99 14.31 0.12
C ALA A 112 26.50 14.16 -1.33
N ARG A 113 27.43 14.27 -2.29
CA ARG A 113 27.09 14.18 -3.70
C ARG A 113 27.16 12.75 -4.21
N LEU A 114 26.14 12.33 -4.94
CA LEU A 114 26.14 11.10 -5.72
C LEU A 114 26.64 11.39 -7.13
N PHE A 115 27.71 10.74 -7.54
CA PHE A 115 28.22 10.84 -8.91
C PHE A 115 27.49 9.80 -9.77
N VAL A 116 26.36 10.22 -10.34
CA VAL A 116 25.62 9.41 -11.29
C VAL A 116 26.31 9.53 -12.65
N GLU A 117 27.28 8.66 -12.92
CA GLU A 117 27.76 8.51 -14.30
C GLU A 117 26.61 8.02 -15.16
N CYS A 118 26.14 8.88 -16.07
CA CYS A 118 25.22 8.45 -17.10
C CYS A 118 26.02 7.94 -18.30
N PRO A 119 25.95 6.65 -18.62
CA PRO A 119 25.09 6.32 -19.72
C PRO A 119 23.93 5.47 -19.24
N PRO A 120 22.70 5.64 -19.82
CA PRO A 120 21.72 4.59 -19.70
C PRO A 120 22.38 3.33 -20.26
N PRO A 121 22.20 2.14 -19.62
CA PRO A 121 22.58 0.92 -20.29
C PRO A 121 21.90 0.90 -21.67
N PRO A 122 22.60 0.45 -22.71
CA PRO A 122 21.99 0.29 -24.02
C PRO A 122 20.72 -0.53 -23.82
N ALA A 123 19.66 -0.14 -24.50
CA ALA A 123 18.36 -0.81 -24.36
C ALA A 123 18.56 -2.32 -24.37
N GLY A 124 18.32 -3.00 -23.23
CA GLY A 124 18.49 -4.43 -23.06
C GLY A 124 19.62 -4.92 -22.15
N LYS A 125 20.46 -4.03 -21.55
CA LYS A 125 21.47 -4.46 -20.56
C LYS A 125 21.31 -3.64 -19.27
N CYS A 126 20.73 -4.26 -18.26
CA CYS A 126 20.83 -3.81 -16.87
C CYS A 126 22.31 -3.87 -16.40
N SER A 127 22.64 -3.07 -15.36
CA SER A 127 23.98 -3.02 -14.81
C SER A 127 24.54 -4.42 -14.48
N SER A 128 25.86 -4.59 -14.48
CA SER A 128 26.57 -5.86 -14.28
C SER A 128 26.23 -6.61 -12.99
N GLN A 129 25.44 -6.02 -12.09
CA GLN A 129 24.97 -6.62 -10.84
C GLN A 129 23.45 -6.88 -10.83
N ALA A 130 22.72 -6.54 -11.90
CA ALA A 130 21.31 -6.85 -11.97
C ALA A 130 21.11 -8.34 -12.32
N VAL A 131 20.07 -8.90 -11.77
CA VAL A 131 19.58 -10.23 -12.11
C VAL A 131 19.30 -10.31 -13.60
N SER A 132 19.71 -11.37 -14.28
CA SER A 132 19.37 -11.55 -15.70
C SER A 132 17.85 -11.58 -15.87
N LEU A 133 17.36 -11.13 -17.02
CA LEU A 133 15.91 -11.09 -17.30
C LEU A 133 15.26 -12.48 -17.15
N GLU A 134 15.97 -13.53 -17.55
CA GLU A 134 15.52 -14.91 -17.41
C GLU A 134 15.44 -15.37 -15.95
N ALA A 135 16.47 -15.08 -15.16
CA ALA A 135 16.46 -15.35 -13.73
C ALA A 135 15.36 -14.57 -13.02
N ALA A 136 15.18 -13.27 -13.35
CA ALA A 136 14.11 -12.47 -12.83
C ALA A 136 12.71 -13.05 -13.13
N ARG A 137 12.49 -13.54 -14.35
CA ARG A 137 11.23 -14.22 -14.72
C ARG A 137 10.99 -15.47 -13.90
N THR A 138 12.01 -16.29 -13.72
CA THR A 138 11.93 -17.50 -12.91
C THR A 138 11.61 -17.17 -11.46
N MET A 139 12.26 -16.14 -10.89
CA MET A 139 11.99 -15.68 -9.52
C MET A 139 10.56 -15.16 -9.38
N VAL A 140 10.12 -14.31 -10.29
CA VAL A 140 8.75 -13.73 -10.27
C VAL A 140 7.70 -14.84 -10.42
N ASP A 141 7.91 -15.82 -11.29
CA ASP A 141 6.98 -16.94 -11.48
C ASP A 141 6.85 -17.80 -10.20
N ARG A 142 7.99 -18.18 -9.61
CA ARG A 142 8.01 -18.92 -8.34
C ARG A 142 7.35 -18.15 -7.21
N ALA A 143 7.64 -16.86 -7.08
CA ALA A 143 7.06 -16.01 -6.06
C ALA A 143 5.56 -15.80 -6.24
N ALA A 144 5.08 -15.65 -7.49
CA ALA A 144 3.66 -15.57 -7.79
C ALA A 144 2.93 -16.86 -7.39
N LYS A 145 3.50 -18.01 -7.73
CA LYS A 145 2.98 -19.32 -7.34
C LYS A 145 2.89 -19.46 -5.83
N PHE A 146 3.99 -19.20 -5.12
CA PHE A 146 4.04 -19.25 -3.66
C PHE A 146 2.99 -18.33 -3.00
N ARG A 147 2.86 -17.09 -3.52
CA ARG A 147 1.87 -16.14 -3.01
C ARG A 147 0.45 -16.64 -3.21
N LEU A 148 0.15 -17.22 -4.37
CA LEU A 148 -1.17 -17.77 -4.66
C LEU A 148 -1.50 -18.95 -3.75
N GLU A 149 -0.58 -19.89 -3.57
CA GLU A 149 -0.72 -21.04 -2.69
C GLU A 149 -0.92 -20.61 -1.22
N THR A 150 -0.14 -19.63 -0.75
CA THR A 150 -0.25 -19.08 0.60
C THR A 150 -1.62 -18.43 0.83
N LYS A 151 -2.12 -17.63 -0.12
CA LYS A 151 -3.45 -17.02 -0.03
C LYS A 151 -4.56 -18.07 -0.09
N GLY A 152 -4.43 -19.07 -0.95
CA GLY A 152 -5.37 -20.19 -1.05
C GLY A 152 -5.43 -20.99 0.25
N ALA A 153 -4.31 -21.28 0.87
CA ALA A 153 -4.25 -21.97 2.16
C ALA A 153 -4.91 -21.15 3.28
N ALA A 154 -4.66 -19.84 3.32
CA ALA A 154 -5.28 -18.92 4.27
C ALA A 154 -6.82 -18.89 4.08
N PHE A 155 -7.29 -18.78 2.82
CA PHE A 155 -8.71 -18.83 2.51
C PHE A 155 -9.33 -20.17 2.91
N SER A 156 -8.69 -21.28 2.60
CA SER A 156 -9.16 -22.61 2.96
C SER A 156 -9.27 -22.78 4.47
N SER A 157 -8.34 -22.24 5.23
CA SER A 157 -8.38 -22.25 6.70
C SER A 157 -9.54 -21.41 7.23
N ALA A 158 -9.73 -20.19 6.71
CA ALA A 158 -10.86 -19.34 7.07
C ALA A 158 -12.21 -19.97 6.67
N SER A 159 -12.27 -20.62 5.50
CA SER A 159 -13.46 -21.29 5.01
C SER A 159 -13.85 -22.50 5.88
N ARG A 160 -12.88 -23.27 6.36
CA ARG A 160 -13.15 -24.38 7.30
C ARG A 160 -13.68 -23.86 8.63
N LEU A 161 -13.19 -22.73 9.11
CA LEU A 161 -13.58 -22.18 10.42
C LEU A 161 -14.93 -21.45 10.37
N HIS A 162 -15.19 -20.69 9.31
CA HIS A 162 -16.33 -19.76 9.25
C HIS A 162 -17.32 -20.05 8.12
N GLY A 163 -17.00 -20.98 7.21
CA GLY A 163 -17.72 -21.23 5.97
C GLY A 163 -17.21 -20.32 4.82
N ALA A 164 -17.35 -20.81 3.57
CA ALA A 164 -16.80 -20.16 2.38
C ALA A 164 -17.35 -18.73 2.16
N ASN A 165 -18.62 -18.50 2.42
CA ASN A 165 -19.26 -17.20 2.26
C ASN A 165 -18.73 -16.17 3.27
N ALA A 166 -18.56 -16.58 4.51
CA ALA A 166 -17.96 -15.72 5.54
C ALA A 166 -16.49 -15.41 5.21
N ALA A 167 -15.72 -16.41 4.78
CA ALA A 167 -14.33 -16.23 4.37
C ALA A 167 -14.21 -15.23 3.20
N LEU A 168 -15.09 -15.33 2.19
CA LEU A 168 -15.15 -14.38 1.09
C LEU A 168 -15.50 -12.96 1.57
N PHE A 169 -16.52 -12.84 2.42
CA PHE A 169 -16.92 -11.55 2.99
C PHE A 169 -15.78 -10.91 3.81
N PHE A 170 -15.08 -11.66 4.63
CA PHE A 170 -13.93 -11.21 5.40
C PHE A 170 -12.76 -10.80 4.50
N GLY A 171 -12.51 -11.55 3.43
CA GLY A 171 -11.51 -11.19 2.42
C GLY A 171 -11.85 -9.88 1.69
N ILE A 172 -13.12 -9.69 1.32
CA ILE A 172 -13.61 -8.43 0.74
C ILE A 172 -13.43 -7.28 1.74
N ALA A 173 -13.81 -7.48 3.00
CA ALA A 173 -13.64 -6.48 4.05
C ALA A 173 -12.17 -6.04 4.18
N ALA A 174 -11.25 -6.99 4.34
CA ALA A 174 -9.82 -6.70 4.40
C ALA A 174 -9.31 -5.93 3.17
N GLY A 175 -9.76 -6.30 1.97
CA GLY A 175 -9.42 -5.64 0.72
C GLY A 175 -9.98 -4.22 0.60
N LEU A 176 -11.18 -3.95 1.11
CA LEU A 176 -11.76 -2.59 1.16
C LEU A 176 -10.99 -1.66 2.09
N GLY A 177 -10.37 -2.19 3.15
CA GLY A 177 -9.51 -1.43 4.06
C GLY A 177 -8.21 -0.97 3.42
N TYR A 178 -7.84 -1.53 2.28
CA TYR A 178 -6.60 -1.23 1.57
C TYR A 178 -5.37 -1.39 2.46
N LYS A 179 -4.28 -0.65 2.16
CA LYS A 179 -2.98 -0.76 2.81
C LYS A 179 -3.05 -0.52 4.33
N ASN A 180 -3.72 0.55 4.75
CA ASN A 180 -3.58 1.06 6.11
C ASN A 180 -4.73 0.66 7.05
N ASN A 181 -5.87 0.25 6.50
CA ASN A 181 -7.06 -0.10 7.27
C ASN A 181 -7.52 -1.55 7.04
N SER A 182 -6.69 -2.42 6.44
CA SER A 182 -7.06 -3.82 6.16
C SER A 182 -7.43 -4.58 7.43
N ILE A 183 -6.65 -4.41 8.50
CA ILE A 183 -6.90 -5.05 9.80
C ILE A 183 -8.18 -4.52 10.46
N PRO A 184 -8.40 -3.20 10.62
CA PRO A 184 -9.65 -2.69 11.18
C PRO A 184 -10.90 -3.16 10.41
N PHE A 185 -10.84 -3.21 9.08
CA PHE A 185 -11.95 -3.72 8.26
C PHE A 185 -12.22 -5.21 8.49
N LEU A 186 -11.17 -6.02 8.51
CA LEU A 186 -11.29 -7.45 8.83
C LEU A 186 -11.92 -7.66 10.20
N LEU A 187 -11.40 -6.95 11.22
CA LEU A 187 -11.93 -7.02 12.58
C LEU A 187 -13.38 -6.55 12.66
N SER A 188 -13.76 -5.47 11.95
CA SER A 188 -15.15 -5.02 11.90
C SER A 188 -16.08 -6.11 11.35
N ALA A 189 -15.70 -6.74 10.24
CA ALA A 189 -16.49 -7.82 9.65
C ALA A 189 -16.57 -9.07 10.55
N GLN A 190 -15.45 -9.49 11.14
CA GLN A 190 -15.39 -10.64 12.03
C GLN A 190 -16.18 -10.42 13.32
N ARG A 191 -16.09 -9.24 13.94
CA ARG A 191 -16.80 -8.89 15.18
C ARG A 191 -18.30 -8.70 14.93
N THR A 192 -18.71 -8.23 13.76
CA THR A 192 -20.11 -8.24 13.34
C THR A 192 -20.61 -9.69 13.22
N GLY A 193 -19.76 -10.59 12.71
CA GLY A 193 -20.10 -11.97 12.48
C GLY A 193 -20.96 -12.17 11.23
N TRP A 194 -20.73 -13.28 10.51
CA TRP A 194 -21.38 -13.52 9.23
C TRP A 194 -22.92 -13.61 9.32
N LYS A 195 -23.45 -14.21 10.38
CA LYS A 195 -24.90 -14.34 10.59
C LYS A 195 -25.56 -12.96 10.74
N ALA A 196 -24.99 -12.08 11.54
CA ALA A 196 -25.50 -10.72 11.74
C ALA A 196 -25.31 -9.84 10.48
N ALA A 197 -24.26 -10.07 9.72
CA ALA A 197 -24.01 -9.38 8.46
C ALA A 197 -25.07 -9.66 7.37
N GLN A 198 -25.89 -10.70 7.51
CA GLN A 198 -27.00 -11.00 6.61
C GLN A 198 -28.32 -10.35 7.06
N GLY A 199 -28.33 -9.66 8.19
CA GLY A 199 -29.50 -8.98 8.72
C GLY A 199 -29.68 -7.56 8.15
N ASN A 200 -30.89 -7.00 8.35
CA ASN A 200 -31.23 -5.68 7.87
C ASN A 200 -30.40 -4.56 8.54
N ASP A 201 -29.95 -4.77 9.77
CA ASP A 201 -29.19 -3.80 10.56
C ASP A 201 -27.68 -3.86 10.33
N VAL A 202 -27.22 -4.58 9.30
CA VAL A 202 -25.77 -4.80 9.04
C VAL A 202 -24.98 -3.50 8.98
N GLU A 203 -25.54 -2.44 8.40
CA GLU A 203 -24.86 -1.17 8.29
C GLU A 203 -24.68 -0.51 9.66
N ALA A 204 -25.73 -0.49 10.46
CA ALA A 204 -25.67 0.01 11.84
C ALA A 204 -24.66 -0.77 12.69
N LEU A 205 -24.62 -2.11 12.55
CA LEU A 205 -23.65 -2.97 13.23
C LEU A 205 -22.21 -2.67 12.80
N LEU A 206 -21.96 -2.58 11.48
CA LEU A 206 -20.62 -2.30 10.95
C LEU A 206 -20.13 -0.93 11.37
N PHE A 207 -20.98 0.12 11.28
CA PHE A 207 -20.63 1.47 11.73
C PHE A 207 -20.44 1.55 13.25
N GLY A 208 -21.31 0.89 14.02
CA GLY A 208 -21.20 0.85 15.48
C GLY A 208 -19.94 0.12 15.96
N ILE A 209 -19.66 -1.07 15.41
CA ILE A 209 -18.46 -1.85 15.74
C ILE A 209 -17.19 -1.14 15.27
N ALA A 210 -17.22 -0.44 14.12
CA ALA A 210 -16.12 0.39 13.66
C ALA A 210 -15.85 1.61 14.58
N GLY A 211 -16.75 1.92 15.51
CA GLY A 211 -16.64 3.09 16.39
C GLY A 211 -17.00 4.40 15.68
N PHE A 212 -17.80 4.37 14.63
CA PHE A 212 -18.16 5.56 13.83
C PHE A 212 -19.52 6.15 14.19
N LEU A 213 -20.28 5.48 15.07
CA LEU A 213 -21.54 5.98 15.64
C LEU A 213 -21.30 6.56 17.04
N GLU A 214 -20.51 7.64 17.12
CA GLU A 214 -20.28 8.41 18.32
C GLU A 214 -21.16 9.65 18.33
N PRO A 215 -21.59 10.17 19.52
CA PRO A 215 -22.40 11.39 19.63
C PRO A 215 -21.83 12.55 18.83
N ARG A 216 -20.51 12.77 18.92
CA ARG A 216 -19.81 13.82 18.21
C ARG A 216 -19.99 13.76 16.70
N SER A 217 -19.98 12.57 16.11
CA SER A 217 -20.17 12.40 14.66
C SER A 217 -21.56 12.84 14.20
N PHE A 218 -22.56 12.76 15.09
CA PHE A 218 -23.91 13.22 14.82
C PHE A 218 -24.04 14.74 15.02
N ASP A 219 -23.45 15.28 16.09
CA ASP A 219 -23.54 16.70 16.43
C ASP A 219 -22.87 17.59 15.36
N GLU A 220 -21.72 17.15 14.84
CA GLU A 220 -20.94 17.88 13.83
C GLU A 220 -21.43 17.69 12.39
N ALA A 221 -22.39 16.79 12.13
CA ALA A 221 -22.89 16.47 10.80
C ALA A 221 -23.89 17.52 10.27
N ASP A 222 -23.95 17.66 8.95
CA ASP A 222 -25.02 18.41 8.27
C ASP A 222 -26.38 17.67 8.33
N ASP A 223 -27.45 18.33 7.89
CA ASP A 223 -28.79 17.77 7.98
C ASP A 223 -28.99 16.51 7.09
N ILE A 224 -28.31 16.42 5.95
CA ILE A 224 -28.35 15.25 5.05
C ILE A 224 -27.66 14.08 5.75
N THR A 225 -26.49 14.31 6.30
CA THR A 225 -25.72 13.31 7.06
C THR A 225 -26.45 12.90 8.33
N LYS A 226 -27.10 13.83 9.06
CA LYS A 226 -27.94 13.50 10.22
C LYS A 226 -29.11 12.62 9.85
N THR A 227 -29.78 12.92 8.72
CA THR A 227 -30.86 12.09 8.20
C THR A 227 -30.40 10.67 7.87
N TYR A 228 -29.22 10.53 7.31
CA TYR A 228 -28.60 9.22 7.06
C TYR A 228 -28.20 8.48 8.35
N LEU A 229 -27.58 9.18 9.29
CA LEU A 229 -27.06 8.58 10.52
C LEU A 229 -28.15 8.19 11.52
N LYS A 230 -29.27 8.91 11.56
CA LYS A 230 -30.33 8.69 12.56
C LYS A 230 -30.85 7.24 12.58
N PRO A 231 -31.27 6.60 11.49
CA PRO A 231 -31.73 5.22 11.52
C PRO A 231 -30.62 4.24 11.93
N LEU A 232 -29.36 4.50 11.53
CA LEU A 232 -28.22 3.67 11.95
C LEU A 232 -27.99 3.78 13.46
N TRP A 233 -28.08 4.99 13.99
CA TRP A 233 -27.97 5.26 15.42
C TRP A 233 -29.09 4.57 16.20
N ASP A 234 -30.34 4.72 15.77
CA ASP A 234 -31.50 4.12 16.44
C ASP A 234 -31.40 2.58 16.45
N SER A 235 -30.92 1.95 15.39
CA SER A 235 -30.66 0.51 15.33
C SER A 235 -29.50 0.09 16.21
N TRP A 236 -28.39 0.84 16.17
CA TRP A 236 -27.19 0.55 16.96
C TRP A 236 -27.47 0.62 18.47
N TRP A 237 -28.22 1.63 18.92
CA TRP A 237 -28.58 1.80 20.32
C TRP A 237 -29.34 0.63 20.93
N LYS A 238 -30.13 -0.08 20.14
CA LYS A 238 -30.87 -1.26 20.61
C LYS A 238 -29.98 -2.45 20.92
N VAL A 239 -28.80 -2.54 20.28
CA VAL A 239 -27.92 -3.72 20.34
C VAL A 239 -26.53 -3.43 20.89
N ARG A 240 -26.16 -2.15 21.06
CA ARG A 240 -24.80 -1.71 21.41
C ARG A 240 -24.22 -2.42 22.64
N ASP A 241 -25.05 -2.67 23.65
CA ASP A 241 -24.58 -3.27 24.91
C ASP A 241 -24.09 -4.71 24.69
N SER A 242 -24.74 -5.44 23.77
CA SER A 242 -24.31 -6.77 23.35
C SER A 242 -22.98 -6.77 22.57
N PHE A 243 -22.63 -5.64 21.95
CA PHE A 243 -21.42 -5.46 21.16
C PHE A 243 -20.40 -4.51 21.78
N SER A 244 -20.59 -4.07 23.05
CA SER A 244 -19.74 -3.07 23.71
C SER A 244 -18.25 -3.45 23.71
N ARG A 245 -17.94 -4.74 23.91
CA ARG A 245 -16.56 -5.29 23.86
C ARG A 245 -16.03 -5.49 22.43
N CYS A 246 -16.88 -5.35 21.42
CA CYS A 246 -16.54 -5.52 20.03
C CYS A 246 -16.19 -4.20 19.32
N VAL A 247 -16.50 -3.06 19.92
CA VAL A 247 -16.23 -1.74 19.32
C VAL A 247 -14.74 -1.51 19.17
N LEU A 248 -14.35 -1.03 17.99
CA LEU A 248 -12.96 -0.72 17.65
C LEU A 248 -12.62 0.69 18.14
N PRO A 249 -11.47 0.90 18.80
CA PRO A 249 -11.02 2.22 19.18
C PRO A 249 -10.64 3.04 17.94
N ARG A 250 -10.86 4.37 18.01
CA ARG A 250 -10.53 5.29 16.91
C ARG A 250 -9.05 5.22 16.49
N SER A 251 -8.16 4.93 17.45
CA SER A 251 -6.70 4.86 17.22
C SER A 251 -6.25 3.76 16.25
N ILE A 252 -7.08 2.72 16.02
CA ILE A 252 -6.74 1.66 15.07
C ILE A 252 -6.94 2.10 13.61
N TRP A 253 -7.68 3.19 13.39
CA TRP A 253 -8.03 3.68 12.07
C TRP A 253 -7.06 4.73 11.56
N LYS A 254 -6.63 4.61 10.31
CA LYS A 254 -5.89 5.64 9.60
C LYS A 254 -6.88 6.47 8.77
N PHE A 255 -7.01 7.76 9.09
CA PHE A 255 -7.89 8.70 8.39
C PHE A 255 -7.13 9.69 7.50
N SER A 256 -5.88 10.01 7.85
CA SER A 256 -5.03 10.94 7.12
C SER A 256 -4.17 10.24 6.07
N GLY A 257 -3.73 10.99 5.05
CA GLY A 257 -2.87 10.45 3.99
C GLY A 257 -3.58 9.46 3.05
N LEU A 258 -4.93 9.49 3.01
CA LEU A 258 -5.73 8.63 2.16
C LEU A 258 -6.33 9.42 1.00
N ARG A 259 -6.43 8.79 -0.18
CA ARG A 259 -7.26 9.34 -1.25
C ARG A 259 -8.73 9.33 -0.78
N PRO A 260 -9.53 10.38 -1.05
CA PRO A 260 -10.92 10.48 -0.57
C PRO A 260 -11.77 9.22 -0.81
N PRO A 261 -11.71 8.54 -1.97
CA PRO A 261 -12.46 7.30 -2.19
C PRO A 261 -12.11 6.16 -1.23
N ASN A 262 -10.97 6.21 -0.56
CA ASN A 262 -10.50 5.18 0.39
C ASN A 262 -10.79 5.54 1.85
N HIS A 263 -11.56 6.60 2.11
CA HIS A 263 -11.91 7.00 3.47
C HIS A 263 -12.66 5.87 4.20
N PRO A 264 -12.32 5.54 5.46
CA PRO A 264 -12.92 4.42 6.20
C PRO A 264 -14.45 4.47 6.27
N HIS A 265 -15.06 5.63 6.52
CA HIS A 265 -16.52 5.76 6.56
C HIS A 265 -17.19 5.28 5.27
N ARG A 266 -16.73 5.80 4.12
CA ARG A 266 -17.25 5.40 2.81
C ARG A 266 -17.07 3.91 2.54
N ARG A 267 -15.91 3.35 2.94
CA ARG A 267 -15.60 1.94 2.72
C ARG A 267 -16.39 1.01 3.64
N ILE A 268 -16.73 1.43 4.86
CA ILE A 268 -17.68 0.68 5.72
C ILE A 268 -19.07 0.68 5.09
N GLY A 269 -19.54 1.80 4.54
CA GLY A 269 -20.77 1.85 3.76
C GLY A 269 -20.74 0.91 2.54
N ALA A 270 -19.61 0.85 1.82
CA ALA A 270 -19.42 -0.11 0.74
C ALA A 270 -19.50 -1.57 1.23
N LEU A 271 -18.86 -1.89 2.37
CA LEU A 271 -18.93 -3.22 2.97
C LEU A 271 -20.36 -3.59 3.38
N ALA A 272 -21.13 -2.64 3.93
CA ALA A 272 -22.54 -2.84 4.24
C ALA A 272 -23.37 -3.13 2.98
N SER A 273 -23.11 -2.40 1.89
CA SER A 273 -23.76 -2.65 0.59
C SER A 273 -23.41 -4.05 0.04
N VAL A 274 -22.15 -4.48 0.18
CA VAL A 274 -21.74 -5.86 -0.19
C VAL A 274 -22.53 -6.87 0.63
N ALA A 275 -22.61 -6.68 1.94
CA ALA A 275 -23.34 -7.62 2.83
C ALA A 275 -24.83 -7.73 2.46
N ARG A 276 -25.51 -6.61 2.27
CA ARG A 276 -26.93 -6.57 1.86
C ARG A 276 -27.17 -7.24 0.51
N ASN A 277 -26.25 -7.10 -0.43
CA ASN A 277 -26.36 -7.62 -1.79
C ASN A 277 -25.57 -8.92 -2.00
N PHE A 278 -25.15 -9.57 -0.92
CA PHE A 278 -24.33 -10.79 -1.02
C PHE A 278 -24.99 -11.93 -1.82
N PRO A 279 -26.31 -12.17 -1.73
CA PRO A 279 -26.98 -13.14 -2.61
C PRO A 279 -26.86 -12.79 -4.11
N LYS A 280 -26.91 -11.49 -4.48
CA LYS A 280 -26.67 -11.03 -5.84
C LYS A 280 -25.23 -11.33 -6.28
N LEU A 281 -24.25 -11.07 -5.40
CA LEU A 281 -22.84 -11.40 -5.66
C LEU A 281 -22.67 -12.90 -5.95
N GLN A 282 -23.23 -13.76 -5.12
CA GLN A 282 -23.17 -15.21 -5.31
C GLN A 282 -23.81 -15.65 -6.63
N LYS A 283 -24.97 -15.10 -6.97
CA LYS A 283 -25.65 -15.37 -8.24
C LYS A 283 -24.77 -14.98 -9.43
N GLN A 284 -24.22 -13.77 -9.45
CA GLN A 284 -23.40 -13.29 -10.53
C GLN A 284 -22.08 -14.07 -10.68
N ILE A 285 -21.46 -14.48 -9.55
CA ILE A 285 -20.30 -15.37 -9.56
C ILE A 285 -20.69 -16.73 -10.16
N GLY A 286 -21.83 -17.30 -9.79
CA GLY A 286 -22.32 -18.57 -10.32
C GLY A 286 -22.58 -18.52 -11.84
N GLU A 287 -23.04 -17.39 -12.36
CA GLU A 287 -23.32 -17.18 -13.78
C GLU A 287 -22.06 -16.99 -14.64
N SER A 288 -21.07 -16.23 -14.14
CA SER A 288 -19.94 -15.81 -14.97
C SER A 288 -18.62 -15.64 -14.22
N LYS A 289 -18.44 -16.37 -13.11
CA LYS A 289 -17.20 -16.45 -12.32
C LYS A 289 -16.57 -15.05 -12.06
N GLU A 290 -15.30 -14.84 -12.47
CA GLU A 290 -14.56 -13.59 -12.29
C GLU A 290 -15.26 -12.38 -12.91
N LYS A 291 -15.89 -12.54 -14.07
CA LYS A 291 -16.64 -11.46 -14.73
C LYS A 291 -17.88 -11.07 -13.91
N GLY A 292 -18.55 -12.05 -13.31
CA GLY A 292 -19.67 -11.81 -12.42
C GLY A 292 -19.24 -11.09 -11.15
N PHE A 293 -18.10 -11.47 -10.59
CA PHE A 293 -17.52 -10.76 -9.45
C PHE A 293 -17.23 -9.29 -9.75
N LEU A 294 -16.57 -8.98 -10.87
CA LEU A 294 -16.27 -7.61 -11.26
C LEU A 294 -17.54 -6.80 -11.55
N ARG A 295 -18.49 -7.37 -12.31
CA ARG A 295 -19.79 -6.74 -12.62
C ARG A 295 -20.57 -6.39 -11.35
N PHE A 296 -20.53 -7.24 -10.32
CA PHE A 296 -21.17 -6.92 -9.04
C PHE A 296 -20.65 -5.62 -8.45
N PHE A 297 -19.35 -5.38 -8.46
CA PHE A 297 -18.76 -4.16 -7.92
C PHE A 297 -18.98 -2.91 -8.81
N GLU A 298 -19.10 -3.10 -10.12
CA GLU A 298 -19.47 -2.04 -11.06
C GLU A 298 -20.91 -1.56 -10.82
N GLU A 299 -21.82 -2.48 -10.47
CA GLU A 299 -23.23 -2.22 -10.20
C GLU A 299 -23.50 -1.88 -8.73
N LEU A 300 -22.50 -1.96 -7.86
CA LEU A 300 -22.67 -1.71 -6.43
C LEU A 300 -22.83 -0.23 -6.17
N ASP A 301 -23.96 0.14 -5.57
CA ASP A 301 -24.23 1.50 -5.17
C ASP A 301 -24.67 1.62 -3.71
N HIS A 302 -24.85 2.86 -3.27
CA HIS A 302 -25.39 3.20 -1.97
C HIS A 302 -25.96 4.64 -2.01
N PRO A 303 -27.21 4.88 -1.60
CA PRO A 303 -27.88 6.19 -1.74
C PRO A 303 -27.10 7.35 -1.14
N TYR A 304 -26.43 7.14 -0.02
CA TYR A 304 -25.61 8.16 0.65
C TYR A 304 -24.16 8.15 0.14
N TRP A 305 -23.49 6.97 0.13
CA TRP A 305 -22.05 6.87 -0.07
C TRP A 305 -21.58 7.08 -1.52
N THR A 306 -22.44 7.01 -2.50
CA THR A 306 -22.09 7.43 -3.88
C THR A 306 -21.92 8.93 -4.00
N GLY A 307 -22.55 9.71 -3.09
CA GLY A 307 -22.50 11.17 -3.04
C GLY A 307 -21.59 11.76 -1.95
N HIS A 308 -20.91 10.94 -1.09
CA HIS A 308 -20.14 11.46 0.04
C HIS A 308 -18.81 10.74 0.20
N TRP A 309 -17.74 11.49 0.60
CA TRP A 309 -16.44 10.91 0.92
C TRP A 309 -16.34 10.45 2.37
N ASN A 310 -16.90 11.20 3.28
CA ASN A 310 -16.95 10.90 4.72
C ASN A 310 -18.18 11.56 5.35
N LEU A 311 -18.34 11.46 6.67
CA LEU A 311 -19.47 12.00 7.41
C LEU A 311 -19.42 13.52 7.66
N SER A 312 -18.30 14.18 7.32
CA SER A 312 -18.09 15.62 7.55
C SER A 312 -17.85 16.39 6.24
N ALA A 313 -17.80 15.71 5.09
CA ALA A 313 -17.55 16.35 3.81
C ALA A 313 -18.86 16.74 3.14
N ASP A 314 -18.86 17.87 2.44
CA ASP A 314 -19.98 18.30 1.59
C ASP A 314 -20.33 17.21 0.56
N PRO A 315 -21.60 17.16 0.14
CA PRO A 315 -22.03 16.28 -0.92
C PRO A 315 -21.25 16.52 -2.22
N LEU A 316 -20.97 15.44 -2.93
CA LEU A 316 -20.28 15.52 -4.23
C LEU A 316 -21.18 16.12 -5.29
N ALA A 317 -20.62 16.95 -6.17
CA ALA A 317 -21.35 17.53 -7.30
C ALA A 317 -21.90 16.48 -8.29
N LYS A 318 -21.26 15.29 -8.32
CA LYS A 318 -21.70 14.14 -9.14
C LYS A 318 -21.45 12.84 -8.36
N PRO A 319 -22.35 11.86 -8.46
CA PRO A 319 -22.14 10.55 -7.88
C PRO A 319 -20.87 9.88 -8.42
N VAL A 320 -20.16 9.17 -7.55
CA VAL A 320 -18.93 8.43 -7.87
C VAL A 320 -19.12 6.98 -7.49
N ALA A 321 -18.63 6.07 -8.33
CA ALA A 321 -18.69 4.63 -8.07
C ALA A 321 -18.25 4.29 -6.64
N LEU A 322 -19.05 3.48 -5.97
CA LEU A 322 -18.78 3.11 -4.57
C LEU A 322 -17.47 2.32 -4.45
N VAL A 323 -17.22 1.44 -5.42
CA VAL A 323 -15.95 0.71 -5.58
C VAL A 323 -15.48 0.90 -7.03
N GLY A 324 -14.35 1.55 -7.24
CA GLY A 324 -13.80 1.77 -8.58
C GLY A 324 -13.22 0.47 -9.17
N ALA A 325 -13.07 0.42 -10.50
CA ALA A 325 -12.64 -0.76 -11.25
C ALA A 325 -11.30 -1.35 -10.77
N ASP A 326 -10.29 -0.51 -10.52
CA ASP A 326 -9.00 -0.97 -9.98
C ASP A 326 -9.16 -1.65 -8.62
N ARG A 327 -10.03 -1.09 -7.76
CA ARG A 327 -10.31 -1.70 -6.45
C ARG A 327 -11.10 -3.00 -6.58
N ALA A 328 -12.05 -3.08 -7.51
CA ALA A 328 -12.76 -4.33 -7.81
C ALA A 328 -11.78 -5.42 -8.28
N THR A 329 -10.82 -5.04 -9.12
CA THR A 329 -9.73 -5.93 -9.55
C THR A 329 -8.85 -6.37 -8.37
N ASP A 330 -8.46 -5.45 -7.47
CA ASP A 330 -7.73 -5.82 -6.25
C ASP A 330 -8.51 -6.81 -5.38
N LEU A 331 -9.83 -6.63 -5.23
CA LEU A 331 -10.70 -7.54 -4.49
C LEU A 331 -10.80 -8.89 -5.18
N LEU A 332 -10.90 -8.93 -6.51
CA LEU A 332 -10.84 -10.16 -7.29
C LEU A 332 -9.56 -10.94 -6.96
N LEU A 333 -8.39 -10.26 -7.06
CA LEU A 333 -7.07 -10.88 -6.89
C LEU A 333 -6.80 -11.34 -5.44
N ASN A 334 -7.38 -10.68 -4.46
CA ASN A 334 -7.02 -10.90 -3.06
C ASN A 334 -8.12 -11.60 -2.23
N ALA A 335 -9.39 -11.54 -2.66
CA ALA A 335 -10.50 -12.14 -1.93
C ALA A 335 -11.16 -13.30 -2.71
N TYR A 336 -11.38 -13.14 -4.02
CA TYR A 336 -12.09 -14.17 -4.80
C TYR A 336 -11.16 -15.26 -5.35
N LEU A 337 -10.05 -14.90 -6.02
CA LEU A 337 -9.15 -15.90 -6.62
C LEU A 337 -8.58 -16.90 -5.60
N PRO A 338 -8.29 -16.53 -4.34
CA PRO A 338 -7.85 -17.50 -3.34
C PRO A 338 -8.86 -18.63 -3.03
N MET A 339 -10.16 -18.44 -3.34
CA MET A 339 -11.15 -19.50 -3.16
C MET A 339 -11.20 -20.50 -4.32
N LEU A 340 -10.57 -20.17 -5.45
CA LEU A 340 -10.44 -21.08 -6.58
C LEU A 340 -9.26 -22.03 -6.38
N GLY A 341 -9.28 -23.16 -7.07
CA GLY A 341 -8.10 -24.03 -7.14
C GLY A 341 -6.87 -23.30 -7.69
N PRO A 342 -5.65 -23.65 -7.25
CA PRO A 342 -4.43 -22.95 -7.64
C PRO A 342 -4.23 -22.85 -9.17
N GLU A 343 -4.60 -23.89 -9.91
CA GLU A 343 -4.46 -23.93 -11.38
C GLU A 343 -5.40 -22.93 -12.08
N ASP A 344 -6.69 -22.92 -11.68
CA ASP A 344 -7.68 -21.99 -12.23
C ASP A 344 -7.34 -20.54 -11.90
N ALA A 345 -6.94 -20.26 -10.67
CA ALA A 345 -6.52 -18.95 -10.26
C ALA A 345 -5.25 -18.48 -11.00
N ALA A 346 -4.26 -19.34 -11.19
CA ALA A 346 -3.05 -19.03 -11.95
C ALA A 346 -3.37 -18.71 -13.43
N LYS A 347 -4.28 -19.48 -14.05
CA LYS A 347 -4.73 -19.23 -15.43
C LYS A 347 -5.36 -17.84 -15.56
N ILE A 348 -6.23 -17.48 -14.63
CA ILE A 348 -6.88 -16.15 -14.61
C ILE A 348 -5.84 -15.05 -14.42
N LEU A 349 -4.91 -15.20 -13.44
CA LEU A 349 -3.88 -14.20 -13.15
C LEU A 349 -2.93 -13.96 -14.34
N ARG A 350 -2.56 -15.02 -15.09
CA ARG A 350 -1.69 -14.91 -16.25
C ARG A 350 -2.40 -14.23 -17.44
N ALA A 351 -3.71 -14.44 -17.58
CA ALA A 351 -4.51 -13.83 -18.65
C ALA A 351 -4.96 -12.40 -18.30
N ALA A 352 -5.12 -12.09 -17.01
CA ALA A 352 -5.59 -10.78 -16.57
C ALA A 352 -4.50 -9.71 -16.67
N ARG A 353 -4.88 -8.54 -17.20
CA ARG A 353 -4.05 -7.35 -17.05
C ARG A 353 -3.95 -6.98 -15.56
N GLY A 354 -2.74 -6.68 -15.12
CA GLY A 354 -2.52 -6.16 -13.77
C GLY A 354 -3.24 -4.82 -13.56
N PRO A 355 -3.73 -4.52 -12.35
CA PRO A 355 -4.21 -3.18 -12.02
C PRO A 355 -3.11 -2.14 -12.24
N GLN A 356 -3.50 -0.85 -12.21
CA GLN A 356 -2.51 0.23 -12.35
C GLN A 356 -1.36 0.01 -11.36
N ALA A 357 -0.13 0.06 -11.87
CA ALA A 357 1.05 -0.15 -11.04
C ALA A 357 1.09 0.86 -9.90
N SER A 358 1.24 0.35 -8.69
CA SER A 358 1.47 1.17 -7.49
C SER A 358 2.95 1.52 -7.37
N GLY A 359 3.29 2.57 -6.63
CA GLY A 359 4.69 2.90 -6.35
C GLY A 359 5.50 1.75 -5.72
N ILE A 360 4.85 0.80 -5.04
CA ILE A 360 5.50 -0.42 -4.54
C ILE A 360 5.92 -1.33 -5.69
N LEU A 361 5.05 -1.53 -6.69
CA LEU A 361 5.35 -2.37 -7.86
C LEU A 361 6.46 -1.77 -8.71
N GLU A 362 6.46 -0.45 -8.89
CA GLU A 362 7.52 0.26 -9.60
C GLU A 362 8.86 0.09 -8.88
N ARG A 363 8.89 0.26 -7.55
CA ARG A 363 10.10 0.03 -6.73
C ARG A 363 10.56 -1.43 -6.78
N ALA A 364 9.63 -2.38 -6.69
CA ALA A 364 9.96 -3.80 -6.77
C ALA A 364 10.63 -4.15 -8.11
N THR A 365 10.18 -3.54 -9.22
CA THR A 365 10.78 -3.73 -10.53
C THR A 365 12.19 -3.15 -10.58
N VAL A 366 12.37 -1.91 -10.10
CA VAL A 366 13.70 -1.26 -10.07
C VAL A 366 14.64 -2.00 -9.11
N TRP A 367 14.14 -2.46 -7.95
CA TRP A 367 14.90 -3.27 -7.01
C TRP A 367 15.42 -4.57 -7.64
N LEU A 368 14.56 -5.26 -8.41
CA LEU A 368 14.89 -6.55 -9.03
C LEU A 368 15.81 -6.40 -10.24
N LEU A 369 15.52 -5.45 -11.12
CA LEU A 369 16.16 -5.32 -12.43
C LEU A 369 17.19 -4.18 -12.53
N GLY A 370 17.22 -3.29 -11.56
CA GLY A 370 18.06 -2.09 -11.58
C GLY A 370 17.57 -0.99 -12.53
N CYS A 371 16.45 -1.20 -13.18
CA CYS A 371 15.84 -0.22 -14.09
C CYS A 371 14.31 -0.36 -14.07
N GLU A 372 13.62 0.68 -14.52
CA GLU A 372 12.19 0.57 -14.76
C GLU A 372 11.90 -0.40 -15.92
N SER A 373 11.04 -1.36 -15.65
CA SER A 373 10.55 -2.27 -16.69
C SER A 373 9.04 -2.39 -16.61
N ARG A 374 8.38 -2.11 -17.73
CA ARG A 374 6.92 -2.31 -17.85
C ARG A 374 6.56 -3.76 -18.11
N GLU A 375 7.52 -4.60 -18.44
CA GLU A 375 7.29 -5.99 -18.82
C GLU A 375 6.67 -6.79 -17.67
N PHE A 376 7.24 -6.68 -16.47
CA PHE A 376 6.74 -7.34 -15.26
C PHE A 376 5.55 -6.62 -14.59
N LEU A 377 5.06 -5.54 -15.19
CA LEU A 377 3.89 -4.82 -14.72
C LEU A 377 2.62 -5.10 -15.54
N ARG A 378 2.72 -5.90 -16.61
CA ARG A 378 1.62 -6.11 -17.55
C ARG A 378 0.56 -7.06 -17.02
N THR A 379 0.95 -8.19 -16.46
CA THR A 379 0.01 -9.21 -16.00
C THR A 379 -0.19 -9.12 -14.49
N ALA A 380 -1.38 -9.54 -14.04
CA ALA A 380 -1.64 -9.65 -12.61
C ALA A 380 -0.72 -10.69 -11.96
N TRP A 381 -0.35 -11.73 -12.68
CA TRP A 381 0.60 -12.76 -12.22
C TRP A 381 1.97 -12.17 -11.89
N ASP A 382 2.55 -11.43 -12.82
CA ASP A 382 3.87 -10.81 -12.60
C ASP A 382 3.86 -9.82 -11.45
N GLN A 383 2.79 -8.99 -11.36
CA GLN A 383 2.62 -8.07 -10.24
C GLN A 383 2.52 -8.78 -8.89
N GLN A 384 1.82 -9.92 -8.82
CA GLN A 384 1.75 -10.71 -7.57
C GLN A 384 3.11 -11.30 -7.19
N GLY A 385 3.90 -11.74 -8.17
CA GLY A 385 5.25 -12.23 -7.94
C GLY A 385 6.20 -11.14 -7.45
N LEU A 386 6.19 -9.97 -8.10
CA LEU A 386 6.97 -8.81 -7.67
C LEU A 386 6.62 -8.36 -6.24
N LEU A 387 5.32 -8.28 -5.92
CA LEU A 387 4.88 -7.93 -4.57
C LEU A 387 5.36 -8.94 -3.52
N GLN A 388 5.41 -10.22 -3.87
CA GLN A 388 5.90 -11.26 -2.96
C GLN A 388 7.40 -11.13 -2.74
N LEU A 389 8.18 -11.05 -3.81
CA LEU A 389 9.63 -10.90 -3.74
C LEU A 389 10.02 -9.65 -2.93
N TYR A 390 9.39 -8.52 -3.23
CA TYR A 390 9.69 -7.28 -2.55
C TYR A 390 9.27 -7.28 -1.08
N ARG A 391 8.20 -8.00 -0.72
CA ARG A 391 7.79 -8.18 0.67
C ARG A 391 8.81 -9.02 1.46
N ASP A 392 9.32 -10.09 0.85
CA ASP A 392 10.13 -11.07 1.54
C ASP A 392 11.62 -10.68 1.56
N PHE A 393 12.08 -9.91 0.56
CA PHE A 393 13.48 -9.59 0.36
C PHE A 393 13.77 -8.11 0.07
N GLY A 394 12.77 -7.23 0.10
CA GLY A 394 12.93 -5.83 -0.28
C GLY A 394 13.80 -5.00 0.68
N GLU A 395 14.16 -5.55 1.85
CA GLU A 395 15.13 -4.97 2.78
C GLU A 395 16.57 -5.42 2.50
N ALA A 396 16.72 -6.48 1.71
CA ALA A 396 18.02 -7.00 1.26
C ALA A 396 18.32 -6.54 -0.17
N SER A 397 19.58 -6.56 -0.57
CA SER A 397 19.94 -6.37 -1.97
C SER A 397 19.37 -7.51 -2.84
N SER A 398 19.19 -7.26 -4.14
CA SER A 398 18.73 -8.31 -5.06
C SER A 398 19.68 -9.48 -5.15
N SER A 399 21.00 -9.25 -4.96
CA SER A 399 22.03 -10.29 -4.90
C SER A 399 21.87 -11.19 -3.69
N GLU A 400 21.64 -10.62 -2.49
CA GLU A 400 21.36 -11.40 -1.27
C GLU A 400 20.05 -12.17 -1.36
N ALA A 401 19.05 -11.61 -2.04
CA ALA A 401 17.79 -12.30 -2.29
C ALA A 401 17.98 -13.53 -3.18
N LEU A 402 18.84 -13.44 -4.20
CA LEU A 402 19.19 -14.57 -5.07
C LEU A 402 19.89 -15.70 -4.29
N GLU A 403 20.84 -15.37 -3.44
CA GLU A 403 21.52 -16.36 -2.60
C GLU A 403 20.54 -17.08 -1.67
N LYS A 404 19.60 -16.34 -1.04
CA LYS A 404 18.56 -16.89 -0.15
C LYS A 404 17.53 -17.77 -0.87
N ILE A 405 17.24 -17.51 -2.14
CA ILE A 405 16.31 -18.31 -2.95
C ILE A 405 16.97 -19.60 -3.49
N GLY A 406 18.28 -19.77 -3.28
CA GLY A 406 19.02 -20.99 -3.64
C GLY A 406 19.51 -20.98 -5.08
N GLY A 407 20.18 -19.91 -5.47
CA GLY A 407 20.96 -19.78 -6.70
C GLY A 407 20.27 -20.33 -7.96
N VAL A 408 19.81 -19.46 -8.80
CA VAL A 408 19.41 -19.83 -10.16
C VAL A 408 20.63 -19.77 -11.08
#